data_1cb3200c57715c17b4bae7f57acdbf05
#
_entry.id   1cb3200c57715c17b4bae7f57acdbf05
#
_cell.length_a   1.000
_cell.length_b   1.000
_cell.length_c   1.000
_cell.angle_alpha   90.00
_cell.angle_beta   90.00
_cell.angle_gamma   90.00
#
_symmetry.space_group_name_H-M   'P 1'
#
loop_
_entity.id
_entity.type
_entity.pdbx_description
1 polymer ?
#
loop_
_entity_poly.entity_id
_entity_poly.type
_entity_poly.pdbx_seq_one_letter_code
_entity_poly.pdbx_strand_id
1 'polypeptide(L)'
;MTTYAQRWALEGTFAQVRAHLGVETQRQWTDLAIARTTAVLLGLFSLVTLLAARLHAQGLLRAQACAWYEKAAPTFSDALAAVRRYLWTKTIFDSSPQDTVLLKIPRHQLHIWQEALAWAA
;
A
#
# COMPACT_ATOMS: atom_id res chain seq x y z
N MET A 1 26.79 16.41 -6.69
CA MET A 1 25.38 16.32 -7.13
C MET A 1 24.55 15.27 -6.36
N THR A 2 25.14 14.33 -5.65
CA THR A 2 24.46 13.27 -4.91
C THR A 2 23.61 13.74 -3.72
N THR A 3 24.05 14.73 -2.98
CA THR A 3 23.33 15.26 -1.79
C THR A 3 22.01 15.94 -2.12
N TYR A 4 21.91 16.63 -3.25
CA TYR A 4 20.68 17.30 -3.67
C TYR A 4 19.59 16.30 -4.08
N ALA A 5 19.95 15.27 -4.83
CA ALA A 5 19.03 14.20 -5.22
C ALA A 5 18.51 13.39 -4.01
N GLN A 6 19.37 13.16 -3.01
CA GLN A 6 18.99 12.49 -1.76
C GLN A 6 17.99 13.34 -0.93
N ARG A 7 18.16 14.66 -0.90
CA ARG A 7 17.23 15.56 -0.22
C ARG A 7 15.84 15.52 -0.86
N TRP A 8 15.75 15.58 -2.19
CA TRP A 8 14.49 15.45 -2.92
C TRP A 8 13.78 14.11 -2.68
N ALA A 9 14.54 13.02 -2.62
CA ALA A 9 14.00 11.71 -2.30
C ALA A 9 13.39 11.66 -0.89
N LEU A 10 14.05 12.32 0.08
CA LEU A 10 13.57 12.41 1.45
C LEU A 10 12.28 13.25 1.55
N GLU A 11 12.25 14.41 0.91
CA GLU A 11 11.05 15.28 0.87
C GLU A 11 9.87 14.55 0.19
N GLY A 12 10.12 13.85 -0.92
CA GLY A 12 9.14 13.01 -1.58
C GLY A 12 8.61 11.89 -0.69
N THR A 13 9.49 11.24 0.08
CA THR A 13 9.10 10.21 1.05
C THR A 13 8.18 10.77 2.12
N PHE A 14 8.53 11.92 2.74
CA PHE A 14 7.67 12.56 3.74
C PHE A 14 6.31 12.96 3.17
N ALA A 15 6.27 13.49 1.96
CA ALA A 15 5.01 13.84 1.29
C ALA A 15 4.11 12.60 1.11
N GLN A 16 4.67 11.46 0.70
CA GLN A 16 3.92 10.21 0.53
C GLN A 16 3.44 9.62 1.87
N VAL A 17 4.30 9.62 2.89
CA VAL A 17 3.95 9.10 4.22
C VAL A 17 2.87 9.95 4.88
N ARG A 18 2.91 11.28 4.70
CA ARG A 18 1.87 12.19 5.15
C ARG A 18 0.54 11.94 4.42
N ALA A 19 0.58 11.84 3.10
CA ALA A 19 -0.61 11.69 2.28
C ALA A 19 -1.32 10.34 2.46
N HIS A 20 -0.57 9.25 2.67
CA HIS A 20 -1.13 7.88 2.61
C HIS A 20 -1.08 7.11 3.92
N LEU A 21 -0.21 7.47 4.86
CA LEU A 21 -0.04 6.77 6.13
C LEU A 21 -0.39 7.62 7.35
N GLY A 22 -0.77 8.90 7.15
CA GLY A 22 -1.28 9.76 8.21
C GLY A 22 -0.21 10.27 9.19
N VAL A 23 1.06 10.37 8.77
CA VAL A 23 2.08 11.05 9.56
C VAL A 23 1.68 12.52 9.71
N GLU A 24 1.84 13.10 10.90
CA GLU A 24 1.42 14.45 11.31
C GLU A 24 -0.11 14.66 11.45
N THR A 25 -0.95 13.72 11.04
CA THR A 25 -2.41 13.80 11.28
C THR A 25 -2.84 13.03 12.54
N GLN A 26 -1.88 12.50 13.26
CA GLN A 26 -2.09 11.69 14.46
C GLN A 26 -2.65 12.55 15.60
N ARG A 27 -3.81 12.16 16.13
CA ARG A 27 -4.43 12.78 17.31
C ARG A 27 -3.95 12.09 18.60
N GLN A 28 -2.66 12.02 18.82
CA GLN A 28 -2.09 11.41 20.02
C GLN A 28 -1.71 12.47 21.04
N TRP A 29 -1.94 12.17 22.32
CA TRP A 29 -1.86 13.12 23.42
C TRP A 29 -0.54 13.06 24.19
N THR A 30 0.28 12.04 23.95
CA THR A 30 1.56 11.88 24.66
C THR A 30 2.72 11.93 23.70
N ASP A 31 3.81 12.62 24.08
CA ASP A 31 5.03 12.75 23.28
C ASP A 31 5.63 11.37 22.92
N LEU A 32 5.56 10.43 23.87
CA LEU A 32 6.05 9.07 23.65
C LEU A 32 5.23 8.32 22.59
N ALA A 33 3.91 8.50 22.57
CA ALA A 33 3.05 7.89 21.55
C ALA A 33 3.32 8.50 20.18
N ILE A 34 3.50 9.82 20.08
CA ILE A 34 3.83 10.53 18.84
C ILE A 34 5.17 10.02 18.28
N ALA A 35 6.21 9.97 19.11
CA ALA A 35 7.54 9.51 18.72
C ALA A 35 7.53 8.05 18.22
N ARG A 36 6.83 7.15 18.92
CA ARG A 36 6.71 5.74 18.52
C ARG A 36 5.91 5.56 17.24
N THR A 37 4.80 6.24 17.10
CA THR A 37 3.91 6.10 15.95
C THR A 37 4.58 6.61 14.68
N THR A 38 5.29 7.73 14.72
CA THR A 38 6.01 8.26 13.57
C THR A 38 7.07 7.26 13.08
N ALA A 39 7.86 6.68 13.99
CA ALA A 39 8.84 5.66 13.63
C ALA A 39 8.20 4.40 13.01
N VAL A 40 7.08 3.94 13.56
CA VAL A 40 6.33 2.79 13.02
C VAL A 40 5.78 3.08 11.62
N LEU A 41 5.23 4.27 11.38
CA LEU A 41 4.68 4.65 10.07
C LEU A 41 5.77 4.78 9.00
N LEU A 42 6.95 5.29 9.35
CA LEU A 42 8.11 5.28 8.45
C LEU A 42 8.62 3.87 8.17
N GLY A 43 8.63 3.00 9.19
CA GLY A 43 8.91 1.58 9.02
C GLY A 43 7.89 0.88 8.11
N LEU A 44 6.60 1.19 8.26
CA LEU A 44 5.54 0.68 7.39
C LEU A 44 5.73 1.15 5.94
N PHE A 45 6.09 2.40 5.71
CA PHE A 45 6.43 2.90 4.39
C PHE A 45 7.54 2.06 3.73
N SER A 46 8.62 1.81 4.46
CA SER A 46 9.75 1.01 3.97
C SER A 46 9.31 -0.42 3.64
N LEU A 47 8.48 -1.02 4.49
CA LEU A 47 7.98 -2.38 4.30
C LEU A 47 7.07 -2.47 3.07
N VAL A 48 6.14 -1.51 2.90
CA VAL A 48 5.28 -1.42 1.71
C VAL A 48 6.12 -1.27 0.45
N THR A 49 7.14 -0.41 0.47
CA THR A 49 8.02 -0.18 -0.68
C THR A 49 8.78 -1.45 -1.07
N LEU A 50 9.33 -2.19 -0.10
CA LEU A 50 10.03 -3.45 -0.32
C LEU A 50 9.10 -4.53 -0.90
N LEU A 51 7.90 -4.67 -0.35
CA LEU A 51 6.90 -5.62 -0.87
C LEU A 51 6.45 -5.22 -2.28
N ALA A 52 6.21 -3.93 -2.53
CA ALA A 52 5.85 -3.43 -3.85
C ALA A 52 6.94 -3.68 -4.89
N ALA A 53 8.22 -3.54 -4.52
CA ALA A 53 9.34 -3.86 -5.40
C ALA A 53 9.34 -5.34 -5.80
N ARG A 54 9.06 -6.25 -4.86
CA ARG A 54 8.91 -7.68 -5.15
C ARG A 54 7.71 -7.96 -6.07
N LEU A 55 6.58 -7.35 -5.81
CA LEU A 55 5.38 -7.48 -6.64
C LEU A 55 5.60 -6.90 -8.05
N HIS A 56 6.37 -5.82 -8.16
CA HIS A 56 6.75 -5.25 -9.44
C HIS A 56 7.59 -6.23 -10.27
N ALA A 57 8.59 -6.86 -9.66
CA ALA A 57 9.41 -7.88 -10.31
C ALA A 57 8.59 -9.10 -10.76
N GLN A 58 7.45 -9.38 -10.14
CA GLN A 58 6.51 -10.44 -10.50
C GLN A 58 5.44 -9.97 -11.51
N GLY A 59 5.45 -8.72 -11.96
CA GLY A 59 4.46 -8.14 -12.86
C GLY A 59 3.07 -7.92 -12.23
N LEU A 60 2.99 -7.95 -10.89
CA LEU A 60 1.74 -7.81 -10.14
C LEU A 60 1.43 -6.35 -9.74
N LEU A 61 2.40 -5.45 -9.89
CA LEU A 61 2.20 -4.02 -9.63
C LEU A 61 1.77 -3.34 -10.93
N ARG A 62 0.55 -2.82 -10.95
CA ARG A 62 -0.01 -2.09 -12.09
C ARG A 62 -0.29 -0.66 -11.68
N ALA A 63 0.08 0.31 -12.53
CA ALA A 63 -0.36 1.69 -12.39
C ALA A 63 -1.85 1.78 -12.68
N GLN A 64 -2.59 2.48 -11.84
CA GLN A 64 -4.00 2.75 -12.11
C GLN A 64 -4.10 3.83 -13.20
N ALA A 65 -4.54 3.44 -14.37
CA ALA A 65 -4.88 4.37 -15.44
C ALA A 65 -6.26 4.98 -15.16
N CYS A 66 -6.38 6.30 -15.32
CA CYS A 66 -7.66 6.99 -15.39
C CYS A 66 -7.99 7.25 -16.84
N ALA A 67 -9.30 7.35 -17.17
CA ALA A 67 -9.77 7.60 -18.55
C ALA A 67 -9.15 8.86 -19.20
N TRP A 68 -8.68 9.79 -18.36
CA TRP A 68 -8.17 11.11 -18.77
C TRP A 68 -6.65 11.25 -18.61
N TYR A 69 -6.00 10.31 -17.94
CA TYR A 69 -4.56 10.38 -17.64
C TYR A 69 -3.92 9.00 -17.56
N GLU A 70 -3.03 8.76 -18.49
CA GLU A 70 -2.19 7.56 -18.51
C GLU A 70 -0.94 7.81 -17.66
N LYS A 71 -0.77 7.05 -16.59
CA LYS A 71 0.41 7.14 -15.74
C LYS A 71 1.59 6.42 -16.39
N ALA A 72 2.68 7.13 -16.61
CA ALA A 72 3.91 6.55 -17.14
C ALA A 72 4.62 5.59 -16.14
N ALA A 73 4.41 5.79 -14.83
CA ALA A 73 5.02 4.96 -13.78
C ALA A 73 4.06 4.81 -12.58
N PRO A 74 4.13 3.68 -11.86
CA PRO A 74 3.33 3.47 -10.66
C PRO A 74 3.76 4.43 -9.54
N THR A 75 2.79 4.93 -8.79
CA THR A 75 2.97 5.79 -7.63
C THR A 75 2.94 4.98 -6.33
N PHE A 76 3.20 5.62 -5.18
CA PHE A 76 3.11 4.95 -3.87
C PHE A 76 1.67 4.46 -3.57
N SER A 77 0.63 5.17 -4.01
CA SER A 77 -0.75 4.69 -3.89
C SER A 77 -1.00 3.39 -4.67
N ASP A 78 -0.42 3.25 -5.86
CA ASP A 78 -0.50 2.01 -6.64
C ASP A 78 0.27 0.87 -5.94
N ALA A 79 1.42 1.18 -5.34
CA ALA A 79 2.21 0.25 -4.54
C ALA A 79 1.42 -0.25 -3.32
N LEU A 80 0.79 0.67 -2.58
CA LEU A 80 -0.04 0.35 -1.42
C LEU A 80 -1.24 -0.51 -1.80
N ALA A 81 -1.93 -0.17 -2.90
CA ALA A 81 -3.04 -0.96 -3.42
C ALA A 81 -2.60 -2.38 -3.86
N ALA A 82 -1.44 -2.51 -4.51
CA ALA A 82 -0.90 -3.80 -4.90
C ALA A 82 -0.55 -4.68 -3.68
N VAL A 83 0.06 -4.10 -2.66
CA VAL A 83 0.37 -4.80 -1.40
C VAL A 83 -0.90 -5.22 -0.68
N ARG A 84 -1.90 -4.33 -0.56
CA ARG A 84 -3.21 -4.67 0.04
C ARG A 84 -3.88 -5.81 -0.71
N ARG A 85 -3.93 -5.74 -2.04
CA ARG A 85 -4.50 -6.82 -2.89
C ARG A 85 -3.81 -8.15 -2.64
N TYR A 86 -2.48 -8.16 -2.60
CA TYR A 86 -1.69 -9.35 -2.34
C TYR A 86 -1.97 -9.96 -0.96
N LEU A 87 -2.00 -9.14 0.09
CA LEU A 87 -2.28 -9.59 1.45
C LEU A 87 -3.71 -10.12 1.59
N TRP A 88 -4.71 -9.43 1.05
CA TRP A 88 -6.10 -9.89 1.05
C TRP A 88 -6.27 -11.20 0.31
N THR A 89 -5.63 -11.34 -0.85
CA THR A 89 -5.65 -12.61 -1.61
C THR A 89 -5.09 -13.75 -0.77
N LYS A 90 -3.96 -13.56 -0.12
CA LYS A 90 -3.38 -14.57 0.76
C LYS A 90 -4.27 -14.89 1.97
N THR A 91 -4.75 -13.87 2.66
CA THR A 91 -5.55 -14.06 3.88
C THR A 91 -6.88 -14.75 3.60
N ILE A 92 -7.53 -14.42 2.48
CA ILE A 92 -8.85 -14.99 2.14
C ILE A 92 -8.71 -16.39 1.53
N PHE A 93 -7.66 -16.65 0.74
CA PHE A 93 -7.55 -17.88 -0.03
C PHE A 93 -6.58 -18.94 0.52
N ASP A 94 -5.64 -18.55 1.39
CA ASP A 94 -4.72 -19.47 2.07
C ASP A 94 -5.24 -19.93 3.45
N SER A 95 -6.48 -19.57 3.80
CA SER A 95 -7.09 -20.02 5.06
C SER A 95 -7.25 -21.54 5.05
N SER A 96 -6.85 -22.19 6.15
CA SER A 96 -6.88 -23.64 6.32
C SER A 96 -8.27 -24.23 6.03
N PRO A 97 -8.38 -25.35 5.31
CA PRO A 97 -9.66 -25.92 4.89
C PRO A 97 -10.57 -26.40 6.03
N GLN A 98 -10.11 -26.39 7.27
CA GLN A 98 -10.85 -26.90 8.41
C GLN A 98 -11.89 -25.94 9.01
N ASP A 99 -11.82 -24.64 8.67
CA ASP A 99 -12.68 -23.60 9.26
C ASP A 99 -13.40 -22.74 8.21
N THR A 100 -13.38 -23.11 6.93
CA THR A 100 -13.88 -22.26 5.85
C THR A 100 -15.19 -22.78 5.27
N VAL A 101 -16.23 -21.95 5.33
CA VAL A 101 -17.44 -22.12 4.51
C VAL A 101 -17.09 -21.72 3.07
N LEU A 102 -17.08 -22.68 2.15
CA LEU A 102 -16.84 -22.41 0.74
C LEU A 102 -18.08 -21.77 0.10
N LEU A 103 -18.00 -20.49 -0.20
CA LEU A 103 -18.99 -19.77 -1.01
C LEU A 103 -18.56 -19.74 -2.47
N LYS A 104 -19.42 -20.19 -3.38
CA LYS A 104 -19.20 -20.03 -4.83
C LYS A 104 -19.51 -18.59 -5.22
N ILE A 105 -18.48 -17.78 -5.41
CA ILE A 105 -18.61 -16.38 -5.85
C ILE A 105 -18.17 -16.30 -7.32
N PRO A 106 -18.92 -15.62 -8.20
CA PRO A 106 -18.51 -15.34 -9.57
C PRO A 106 -17.15 -14.62 -9.61
N ARG A 107 -16.26 -15.00 -10.51
CA ARG A 107 -14.90 -14.42 -10.60
C ARG A 107 -14.90 -12.89 -10.75
N HIS A 108 -15.85 -12.34 -11.49
CA HIS A 108 -15.94 -10.90 -11.68
C HIS A 108 -16.31 -10.15 -10.37
N GLN A 109 -17.19 -10.72 -9.52
CA GLN A 109 -17.54 -10.15 -8.23
C GLN A 109 -16.34 -10.18 -7.27
N LEU A 110 -15.61 -11.29 -7.25
CA LEU A 110 -14.39 -11.39 -6.47
C LEU A 110 -13.36 -10.32 -6.87
N HIS A 111 -13.19 -10.09 -8.18
CA HIS A 111 -12.30 -9.05 -8.68
C HIS A 111 -12.75 -7.64 -8.22
N ILE A 112 -14.04 -7.34 -8.30
CA ILE A 112 -14.60 -6.07 -7.82
C ILE A 112 -14.31 -5.88 -6.33
N TRP A 113 -14.49 -6.90 -5.51
CA TRP A 113 -14.21 -6.82 -4.07
C TRP A 113 -12.71 -6.63 -3.77
N GLN A 114 -11.85 -7.34 -4.49
CA GLN A 114 -10.40 -7.17 -4.35
C GLN A 114 -9.94 -5.75 -4.70
N GLU A 115 -10.48 -5.18 -5.77
CA GLU A 115 -10.19 -3.81 -6.16
C GLU A 115 -10.75 -2.79 -5.14
N ALA A 116 -11.98 -2.97 -4.69
CA ALA A 116 -12.57 -2.11 -3.68
C ALA A 116 -11.75 -2.11 -2.38
N LEU A 117 -11.31 -3.29 -1.89
CA LEU A 117 -10.47 -3.41 -0.70
C LEU A 117 -9.05 -2.87 -0.90
N ALA A 118 -8.49 -3.00 -2.10
CA ALA A 118 -7.16 -2.48 -2.39
C ALA A 118 -7.11 -0.94 -2.34
N TRP A 119 -8.20 -0.28 -2.76
CA TRP A 119 -8.31 1.18 -2.81
C TRP A 119 -9.06 1.80 -1.63
N ALA A 120 -9.61 0.99 -0.73
CA ALA A 120 -10.20 1.50 0.49
C ALA A 120 -9.18 2.28 1.32
N ALA A 121 -9.53 3.51 1.66
CA ALA A 121 -8.68 4.41 2.45
C ALA A 121 -8.66 3.99 3.93
#